data_3aac66c6da2cda0f755833cc67d871cc
#
_entry.id   3aac66c6da2cda0f755833cc67d871cc
#
_cell.length_a   1.000
_cell.length_b   1.000
_cell.length_c   1.000
_cell.angle_alpha   90.00
_cell.angle_beta   90.00
_cell.angle_gamma   90.00
#
_symmetry.space_group_name_H-M   'P 1'
#
loop_
_entity.id
_entity.type
_entity.pdbx_description
1 polymer ?
#
loop_
_entity_poly.entity_id
_entity_poly.type
_entity_poly.pdbx_seq_one_letter_code
_entity_poly.pdbx_strand_id
1 'polypeptide(L)'
;MLTTIQKAEKLVGYLKIQSRQSDTVIDNMLDKLFDRERQRLLIQQDEWRNELTQFEEQYQLSSADFYQKFARGEMGDEIDFVDWAAAWRVYQTILRSLNLV
;
A
#
# COMPACT_ATOMS: atom_id res chain seq x y z
N MET A 1 -12.51 22.42 5.21
CA MET A 1 -12.68 21.56 4.02
C MET A 1 -12.62 20.11 4.45
N LEU A 2 -13.46 19.26 3.91
CA LEU A 2 -13.48 17.84 4.26
C LEU A 2 -12.30 17.11 3.60
N THR A 3 -11.69 16.20 4.35
CA THR A 3 -10.67 15.28 3.81
C THR A 3 -11.33 14.22 2.92
N THR A 4 -10.53 13.48 2.16
CA THR A 4 -11.02 12.35 1.37
C THR A 4 -11.72 11.30 2.24
N ILE A 5 -11.13 10.98 3.40
CA ILE A 5 -11.73 10.01 4.33
C ILE A 5 -13.07 10.52 4.84
N GLN A 6 -13.17 11.78 5.22
CA GLN A 6 -14.43 12.36 5.70
C GLN A 6 -15.51 12.35 4.63
N LYS A 7 -15.13 12.61 3.37
CA LYS A 7 -16.07 12.51 2.24
C LYS A 7 -16.55 11.09 2.03
N ALA A 8 -15.65 10.11 2.12
CA ALA A 8 -15.99 8.69 1.99
C ALA A 8 -16.92 8.23 3.11
N GLU A 9 -16.65 8.65 4.36
CA GLU A 9 -17.51 8.34 5.50
C GLU A 9 -18.91 8.94 5.33
N LYS A 10 -18.97 10.15 4.80
CA LYS A 10 -20.24 10.82 4.50
C LYS A 10 -21.04 10.05 3.45
N LEU A 11 -20.36 9.54 2.42
CA LEU A 11 -21.02 8.70 1.39
C LEU A 11 -21.55 7.41 2.00
N VAL A 12 -20.77 6.73 2.84
CA VAL A 12 -21.21 5.51 3.52
C VAL A 12 -22.43 5.80 4.38
N GLY A 13 -22.44 6.89 5.16
CA GLY A 13 -23.56 7.28 5.99
C GLY A 13 -24.83 7.54 5.15
N TYR A 14 -24.69 8.23 4.04
CA TYR A 14 -25.78 8.49 3.12
C TYR A 14 -26.37 7.19 2.56
N LEU A 15 -25.52 6.26 2.11
CA LEU A 15 -25.97 5.00 1.54
C LEU A 15 -26.72 4.13 2.57
N LYS A 16 -26.27 4.16 3.83
CA LYS A 16 -26.93 3.43 4.92
C LYS A 16 -28.36 3.97 5.18
N ILE A 17 -28.54 5.28 5.13
CA ILE A 17 -29.86 5.90 5.32
C ILE A 17 -30.78 5.56 4.16
N GLN A 18 -30.28 5.54 2.95
CA GLN A 18 -31.07 5.21 1.77
C GLN A 18 -31.54 3.75 1.74
N SER A 19 -30.88 2.90 2.52
CA SER A 19 -31.24 1.46 2.66
C SER A 19 -31.40 0.74 1.33
N ARG A 20 -30.69 1.15 0.30
CA ARG A 20 -30.68 0.50 -1.00
C ARG A 20 -29.77 -0.70 -0.96
N GLN A 21 -30.24 -1.82 -1.50
CA GLN A 21 -29.42 -3.03 -1.61
C GLN A 21 -28.32 -2.87 -2.64
N SER A 22 -28.60 -2.19 -3.74
CA SER A 22 -27.60 -1.87 -4.74
C SER A 22 -28.04 -0.65 -5.53
N ASP A 23 -27.05 0.11 -6.00
CA ASP A 23 -27.24 1.22 -6.93
C ASP A 23 -26.23 1.03 -8.05
N THR A 24 -26.74 0.69 -9.24
CA THR A 24 -25.89 0.35 -10.39
C THR A 24 -24.92 1.46 -10.75
N VAL A 25 -25.34 2.73 -10.63
CA VAL A 25 -24.46 3.87 -10.95
C VAL A 25 -23.32 3.97 -9.94
N ILE A 26 -23.65 3.91 -8.66
CA ILE A 26 -22.65 4.00 -7.60
C ILE A 26 -21.72 2.78 -7.62
N ASP A 27 -22.29 1.58 -7.79
CA ASP A 27 -21.49 0.36 -7.90
C ASP A 27 -20.48 0.45 -9.03
N ASN A 28 -20.90 0.89 -10.20
CA ASN A 28 -20.01 1.04 -11.36
C ASN A 28 -18.92 2.10 -11.10
N MET A 29 -19.27 3.18 -10.45
CA MET A 29 -18.29 4.24 -10.08
C MET A 29 -17.25 3.71 -9.12
N LEU A 30 -17.69 2.94 -8.11
CA LEU A 30 -16.79 2.35 -7.12
C LEU A 30 -15.89 1.30 -7.77
N ASP A 31 -16.45 0.45 -8.64
CA ASP A 31 -15.66 -0.54 -9.36
C ASP A 31 -14.56 0.11 -10.20
N LYS A 32 -14.88 1.18 -10.91
CA LYS A 32 -13.90 1.93 -11.70
C LYS A 32 -12.82 2.56 -10.83
N LEU A 33 -13.22 3.11 -9.67
CA LEU A 33 -12.28 3.68 -8.72
C LEU A 33 -11.33 2.60 -8.20
N PHE A 34 -11.85 1.45 -7.80
CA PHE A 34 -11.02 0.34 -7.32
C PHE A 34 -10.08 -0.17 -8.41
N ASP A 35 -10.54 -0.30 -9.65
CA ASP A 35 -9.69 -0.72 -10.77
C ASP A 35 -8.55 0.27 -11.01
N ARG A 36 -8.85 1.57 -11.00
CA ARG A 36 -7.84 2.62 -11.14
C ARG A 36 -6.80 2.54 -10.03
N GLU A 37 -7.23 2.40 -8.78
CA GLU A 37 -6.33 2.31 -7.64
C GLU A 37 -5.50 1.04 -7.69
N ARG A 38 -6.10 -0.09 -8.10
CA ARG A 38 -5.36 -1.34 -8.26
C ARG A 38 -4.26 -1.22 -9.31
N GLN A 39 -4.56 -0.63 -10.46
CA GLN A 39 -3.56 -0.44 -11.52
C GLN A 39 -2.40 0.43 -11.05
N ARG A 40 -2.69 1.52 -10.35
CA ARG A 40 -1.67 2.40 -9.78
C ARG A 40 -0.78 1.65 -8.78
N LEU A 41 -1.39 0.86 -7.90
CA LEU A 41 -0.67 0.08 -6.89
C LEU A 41 0.19 -1.01 -7.51
N LEU A 42 -0.27 -1.66 -8.59
CA LEU A 42 0.52 -2.69 -9.28
C LEU A 42 1.78 -2.09 -9.91
N ILE A 43 1.70 -0.90 -10.48
CA ILE A 43 2.88 -0.20 -11.01
C ILE A 43 3.85 0.11 -9.87
N GLN A 44 3.37 0.65 -8.76
CA GLN A 44 4.19 0.94 -7.59
C GLN A 44 4.80 -0.32 -6.98
N GLN A 45 4.05 -1.42 -6.96
CA GLN A 45 4.56 -2.71 -6.48
C GLN A 45 5.80 -3.14 -7.26
N ASP A 46 5.76 -3.04 -8.59
CA ASP A 46 6.91 -3.40 -9.43
C ASP A 46 8.10 -2.49 -9.17
N GLU A 47 7.88 -1.18 -9.07
CA GLU A 47 8.94 -0.21 -8.80
C GLU A 47 9.66 -0.49 -7.47
N TRP A 48 8.89 -0.67 -6.40
CA TRP A 48 9.46 -0.92 -5.08
C TRP A 48 10.03 -2.31 -4.95
N ARG A 49 9.47 -3.29 -5.68
CA ARG A 49 10.04 -4.62 -5.76
C ARG A 49 11.44 -4.57 -6.36
N ASN A 50 11.63 -3.80 -7.41
CA ASN A 50 12.93 -3.63 -8.05
C ASN A 50 13.94 -2.97 -7.10
N GLU A 51 13.51 -1.97 -6.33
CA GLU A 51 14.36 -1.35 -5.31
C GLU A 51 14.82 -2.38 -4.27
N LEU A 52 13.89 -3.18 -3.75
CA LEU A 52 14.22 -4.22 -2.79
C LEU A 52 15.18 -5.26 -3.36
N THR A 53 14.97 -5.66 -4.62
CA THR A 53 15.81 -6.64 -5.29
C THR A 53 17.26 -6.15 -5.39
N GLN A 54 17.47 -4.85 -5.68
CA GLN A 54 18.82 -4.27 -5.74
C GLN A 54 19.54 -4.39 -4.40
N PHE A 55 18.87 -4.07 -3.30
CA PHE A 55 19.44 -4.23 -1.97
C PHE A 55 19.72 -5.71 -1.64
N GLU A 56 18.77 -6.58 -1.97
CA GLU A 56 18.90 -8.01 -1.72
C GLU A 56 20.11 -8.61 -2.44
N GLU A 57 20.33 -8.20 -3.68
CA GLU A 57 21.49 -8.64 -4.47
C GLU A 57 22.80 -8.07 -3.92
N GLN A 58 22.80 -6.79 -3.55
CA GLN A 58 23.99 -6.13 -3.04
C GLN A 58 24.45 -6.72 -1.72
N TYR A 59 23.53 -7.03 -0.81
CA TYR A 59 23.86 -7.50 0.54
C TYR A 59 23.64 -8.99 0.75
N GLN A 60 23.20 -9.72 -0.27
CA GLN A 60 22.99 -11.17 -0.23
C GLN A 60 22.11 -11.57 0.95
N LEU A 61 20.98 -10.89 1.11
CA LEU A 61 20.07 -11.09 2.23
C LEU A 61 18.65 -10.74 1.76
N SER A 62 17.64 -11.52 2.17
CA SER A 62 16.26 -11.19 1.85
C SER A 62 15.82 -9.94 2.62
N SER A 63 14.91 -9.16 2.05
CA SER A 63 14.38 -7.97 2.71
C SER A 63 13.66 -8.32 4.02
N ALA A 64 12.94 -9.43 4.06
CA ALA A 64 12.26 -9.88 5.27
C ALA A 64 13.25 -10.14 6.39
N ASP A 65 14.33 -10.90 6.11
CA ASP A 65 15.35 -11.21 7.09
C ASP A 65 16.13 -9.95 7.50
N PHE A 66 16.46 -9.11 6.52
CA PHE A 66 17.10 -7.82 6.80
C PHE A 66 16.26 -6.99 7.76
N TYR A 67 14.96 -6.87 7.49
CA TYR A 67 14.10 -5.99 8.29
C TYR A 67 13.97 -6.47 9.73
N GLN A 68 13.94 -7.78 9.95
CA GLN A 68 13.93 -8.33 11.30
C GLN A 68 15.20 -7.96 12.05
N LYS A 69 16.35 -8.08 11.41
CA LYS A 69 17.64 -7.68 12.01
C LYS A 69 17.72 -6.19 12.26
N PHE A 70 17.26 -5.39 11.29
CA PHE A 70 17.25 -3.94 11.42
C PHE A 70 16.38 -3.49 12.59
N ALA A 71 15.19 -4.07 12.74
CA ALA A 71 14.28 -3.74 13.83
C ALA A 71 14.85 -4.08 15.20
N ARG A 72 15.73 -5.10 15.28
CA ARG A 72 16.42 -5.47 16.53
C ARG A 72 17.71 -4.69 16.77
N GLY A 73 18.05 -3.76 15.89
CA GLY A 73 19.28 -2.98 15.99
C GLY A 73 20.55 -3.71 15.60
N GLU A 74 20.43 -4.83 14.91
CA GLU A 74 21.57 -5.68 14.54
C GLU A 74 22.29 -5.24 13.27
N MET A 75 21.69 -4.33 12.47
CA MET A 75 22.23 -3.92 11.18
C MET A 75 22.93 -2.56 11.22
N GLY A 76 22.78 -1.80 12.29
CA GLY A 76 23.34 -0.44 12.37
C GLY A 76 22.44 0.58 11.66
N ASP A 77 23.00 1.79 11.46
CA ASP A 77 22.25 2.95 10.97
C ASP A 77 22.82 3.53 9.68
N GLU A 78 23.53 2.73 8.89
CA GLU A 78 24.01 3.18 7.58
C GLU A 78 22.85 3.59 6.69
N ILE A 79 23.13 4.54 5.79
CA ILE A 79 22.08 5.16 4.98
C ILE A 79 21.37 4.13 4.09
N ASP A 80 22.13 3.17 3.53
CA ASP A 80 21.55 2.09 2.72
C ASP A 80 20.54 1.28 3.52
N PHE A 81 20.83 1.02 4.79
CA PHE A 81 19.93 0.21 5.62
C PHE A 81 18.69 1.01 6.03
N VAL A 82 18.83 2.30 6.25
CA VAL A 82 17.67 3.18 6.52
C VAL A 82 16.77 3.23 5.27
N ASP A 83 17.37 3.40 4.10
CA ASP A 83 16.62 3.42 2.83
C ASP A 83 15.95 2.08 2.54
N TRP A 84 16.66 0.97 2.77
CA TRP A 84 16.11 -0.36 2.57
C TRP A 84 14.93 -0.63 3.51
N ALA A 85 15.06 -0.27 4.78
CA ALA A 85 13.97 -0.42 5.74
C ALA A 85 12.74 0.40 5.34
N ALA A 86 12.95 1.63 4.86
CA ALA A 86 11.87 2.48 4.37
C ALA A 86 11.20 1.85 3.15
N ALA A 87 11.98 1.35 2.19
CA ALA A 87 11.45 0.67 1.00
C ALA A 87 10.62 -0.56 1.36
N TRP A 88 11.07 -1.34 2.34
CA TRP A 88 10.34 -2.50 2.83
C TRP A 88 8.98 -2.09 3.42
N ARG A 89 8.94 -1.04 4.25
CA ARG A 89 7.70 -0.55 4.84
C ARG A 89 6.71 -0.07 3.77
N VAL A 90 7.20 0.66 2.76
CA VAL A 90 6.36 1.12 1.64
C VAL A 90 5.81 -0.09 0.88
N TYR A 91 6.65 -1.07 0.57
CA TYR A 91 6.24 -2.27 -0.15
C TYR A 91 5.16 -3.03 0.62
N GLN A 92 5.31 -3.20 1.93
CA GLN A 92 4.31 -3.86 2.76
C GLN A 92 2.98 -3.09 2.78
N THR A 93 3.03 -1.77 2.79
CA THR A 93 1.82 -0.93 2.71
C THR A 93 1.11 -1.13 1.38
N ILE A 94 1.86 -1.22 0.27
CA ILE A 94 1.28 -1.48 -1.05
C ILE A 94 0.58 -2.84 -1.08
N LEU A 95 1.20 -3.89 -0.53
CA LEU A 95 0.60 -5.22 -0.47
C LEU A 95 -0.70 -5.21 0.33
N ARG A 96 -0.73 -4.54 1.48
CA ARG A 96 -1.96 -4.41 2.27
C ARG A 96 -3.04 -3.65 1.51
N SER A 97 -2.67 -2.60 0.81
CA SER A 97 -3.61 -1.79 0.02
C SER A 97 -4.22 -2.61 -1.12
N LEU A 98 -3.41 -3.45 -1.79
CA LEU A 98 -3.89 -4.32 -2.86
C LEU A 98 -4.94 -5.32 -2.38
N ASN A 99 -4.89 -5.75 -1.13
CA ASN A 99 -5.89 -6.65 -0.56
C ASN A 99 -7.25 -5.97 -0.35
N LEU A 100 -7.30 -4.65 -0.38
CA LEU A 100 -8.51 -3.86 -0.13
C LEU A 100 -9.18 -3.35 -1.41
N VAL A 101 -8.55 -3.50 -2.56
CA VAL A 101 -9.09 -2.98 -3.83
C VAL A 101 -9.26 -4.10 -4.91
#